data_c1b470432af2e58104c4161a60538ea1
#
_entry.id   c1b470432af2e58104c4161a60538ea1
#
_cell.length_a   1.000
_cell.length_b   1.000
_cell.length_c   1.000
_cell.angle_alpha   90.00
_cell.angle_beta   90.00
_cell.angle_gamma   90.00
#
_symmetry.space_group_name_H-M   'P 1'
#
loop_
_entity.id
_entity.type
_entity.pdbx_description
1 polymer ?
#
loop_
_entity_poly.entity_id
_entity_poly.type
_entity_poly.pdbx_seq_one_letter_code
_entity_poly.pdbx_strand_id
1 'polypeptide(L)'
;MSEMKKIIIIDGGPRRNMNTARMLQKFAEGAQSSGEHIEVKTYRLYDLDYKGCMSCMACKLKDRASNVCRFRDALSPILEEISQADGLVLGSPSYYGEVTGQMRAFLERLSFPWLSYNDYSMTAPKQMPVVLIETMNGTPERNNSNGYGSMEFCITRSLGQPQRLVAYNTYQVKDYDRYELAGFSEEAKRQWRDTHWEEDLQKAFEAGLKMAAE
;
A
#
# COMPACT_ATOMS: atom_id res chain seq x y z
N MET A 1 29.26 -2.86 11.47
CA MET A 1 28.02 -3.65 11.40
C MET A 1 27.06 -2.84 10.56
N SER A 2 26.60 -3.32 9.40
CA SER A 2 25.58 -2.62 8.62
C SER A 2 24.30 -2.51 9.45
N GLU A 3 23.71 -1.32 9.48
CA GLU A 3 22.44 -1.08 10.15
C GLU A 3 21.34 -1.92 9.49
N MET A 4 20.44 -2.51 10.28
CA MET A 4 19.34 -3.32 9.76
C MET A 4 18.34 -2.43 9.04
N LYS A 5 18.14 -2.64 7.74
CA LYS A 5 17.17 -1.90 6.93
C LYS A 5 15.74 -2.38 7.24
N LYS A 6 14.83 -1.45 7.49
CA LYS A 6 13.44 -1.74 7.85
C LYS A 6 12.47 -1.39 6.71
N ILE A 7 11.77 -2.38 6.19
CA ILE A 7 10.71 -2.21 5.18
C ILE A 7 9.35 -2.49 5.83
N ILE A 8 8.44 -1.53 5.73
CA ILE A 8 7.07 -1.65 6.25
C ILE A 8 6.10 -1.87 5.10
N ILE A 9 5.31 -2.94 5.21
CA ILE A 9 4.25 -3.30 4.27
C ILE A 9 2.90 -3.06 4.92
N ILE A 10 2.04 -2.32 4.25
CA ILE A 10 0.66 -2.05 4.67
C ILE A 10 -0.31 -2.78 3.73
N ASP A 11 -0.99 -3.79 4.25
CA ASP A 11 -2.03 -4.53 3.54
C ASP A 11 -3.41 -3.92 3.82
N GLY A 12 -3.95 -3.20 2.84
CA GLY A 12 -5.31 -2.65 2.82
C GLY A 12 -6.36 -3.61 2.25
N GLY A 13 -6.00 -4.86 1.98
CA GLY A 13 -6.93 -5.87 1.48
C GLY A 13 -7.68 -6.59 2.60
N PRO A 14 -9.01 -6.82 2.47
CA PRO A 14 -9.81 -7.51 3.50
C PRO A 14 -9.53 -9.02 3.55
N ARG A 15 -9.00 -9.61 2.49
CA ARG A 15 -8.87 -11.07 2.34
C ARG A 15 -7.43 -11.53 2.45
N ARG A 16 -7.12 -12.32 3.49
CA ARG A 16 -5.75 -12.73 3.88
C ARG A 16 -4.95 -13.48 2.81
N ASN A 17 -5.59 -14.20 1.91
CA ASN A 17 -4.93 -15.11 0.96
C ASN A 17 -5.35 -14.84 -0.49
N MET A 18 -5.78 -13.61 -0.79
CA MET A 18 -6.18 -13.21 -2.14
C MET A 18 -5.13 -12.32 -2.82
N ASN A 19 -5.47 -11.79 -3.96
CA ASN A 19 -4.53 -11.20 -4.91
C ASN A 19 -3.57 -10.17 -4.28
N THR A 20 -4.09 -9.16 -3.59
CA THR A 20 -3.27 -8.12 -2.96
C THR A 20 -2.29 -8.73 -1.94
N ALA A 21 -2.78 -9.57 -1.03
CA ALA A 21 -1.96 -10.21 0.00
C ALA A 21 -0.86 -11.09 -0.62
N ARG A 22 -1.15 -11.79 -1.73
CA ARG A 22 -0.16 -12.63 -2.44
C ARG A 22 0.93 -11.79 -3.12
N MET A 23 0.57 -10.66 -3.73
CA MET A 23 1.57 -9.75 -4.31
C MET A 23 2.45 -9.13 -3.22
N LEU A 24 1.86 -8.70 -2.10
CA LEU A 24 2.60 -8.19 -0.96
C LEU A 24 3.54 -9.24 -0.35
N GLN A 25 3.08 -10.48 -0.27
CA GLN A 25 3.91 -11.60 0.17
C GLN A 25 5.10 -11.83 -0.78
N LYS A 26 4.85 -11.80 -2.09
CA LYS A 26 5.93 -11.94 -3.09
C LYS A 26 6.93 -10.79 -3.02
N PHE A 27 6.46 -9.58 -2.79
CA PHE A 27 7.35 -8.46 -2.51
C PHE A 27 8.24 -8.71 -1.28
N ALA A 28 7.63 -9.17 -0.16
CA ALA A 28 8.38 -9.48 1.05
C ALA A 28 9.44 -10.58 0.83
N GLU A 29 9.10 -11.64 0.09
CA GLU A 29 10.02 -12.71 -0.30
C GLU A 29 11.21 -12.14 -1.10
N GLY A 30 10.95 -11.25 -2.06
CA GLY A 30 11.98 -10.57 -2.85
C GLY A 30 12.91 -9.72 -1.97
N ALA A 31 12.35 -8.91 -1.09
CA ALA A 31 13.13 -8.08 -0.17
C ALA A 31 14.04 -8.92 0.76
N GLN A 32 13.49 -10.00 1.32
CA GLN A 32 14.24 -10.91 2.20
C GLN A 32 15.30 -11.74 1.48
N SER A 33 15.15 -11.96 0.17
CA SER A 33 16.11 -12.73 -0.64
C SER A 33 17.37 -11.95 -1.01
N SER A 34 17.44 -10.66 -0.73
CA SER A 34 18.63 -9.82 -1.02
C SER A 34 19.90 -10.26 -0.29
N GLY A 35 19.76 -11.08 0.77
CA GLY A 35 20.89 -11.56 1.57
C GLY A 35 21.45 -10.52 2.54
N GLU A 36 20.88 -9.34 2.61
CA GLU A 36 21.25 -8.28 3.55
C GLU A 36 20.48 -8.38 4.88
N HIS A 37 20.87 -7.58 5.86
CA HIS A 37 20.14 -7.45 7.12
C HIS A 37 18.85 -6.64 6.91
N ILE A 38 17.77 -7.32 6.45
CA ILE A 38 16.47 -6.72 6.14
C ILE A 38 15.43 -7.20 7.14
N GLU A 39 14.77 -6.27 7.80
CA GLU A 39 13.57 -6.51 8.58
C GLU A 39 12.34 -6.10 7.74
N VAL A 40 11.48 -7.07 7.41
CA VAL A 40 10.21 -6.81 6.72
C VAL A 40 9.06 -7.03 7.68
N LYS A 41 8.26 -5.99 7.93
CA LYS A 41 7.04 -6.07 8.77
C LYS A 41 5.81 -5.81 7.92
N THR A 42 4.80 -6.67 8.05
CA THR A 42 3.52 -6.52 7.37
C THR A 42 2.41 -6.24 8.37
N TYR A 43 1.69 -5.13 8.18
CA TYR A 43 0.52 -4.74 8.94
C TYR A 43 -0.73 -4.81 8.08
N ARG A 44 -1.73 -5.56 8.56
CA ARG A 44 -3.01 -5.68 7.88
C ARG A 44 -4.02 -4.72 8.52
N LEU A 45 -4.49 -3.75 7.72
CA LEU A 45 -5.37 -2.71 8.22
C LEU A 45 -6.73 -3.24 8.71
N TYR A 46 -7.21 -4.34 8.13
CA TYR A 46 -8.47 -4.98 8.56
C TYR A 46 -8.37 -5.73 9.89
N ASP A 47 -7.18 -5.89 10.45
CA ASP A 47 -6.96 -6.49 11.77
C ASP A 47 -6.86 -5.43 12.88
N LEU A 48 -6.93 -4.13 12.52
CA LEU A 48 -6.73 -3.02 13.44
C LEU A 48 -8.05 -2.28 13.69
N ASP A 49 -8.27 -1.90 14.94
CA ASP A 49 -9.31 -0.93 15.30
C ASP A 49 -8.73 0.48 15.29
N TYR A 50 -9.02 1.24 14.25
CA TYR A 50 -8.54 2.61 14.08
C TYR A 50 -9.52 3.45 13.24
N LYS A 51 -9.33 4.76 13.27
CA LYS A 51 -10.12 5.74 12.52
C LYS A 51 -9.24 6.52 11.55
N GLY A 52 -9.86 7.08 10.51
CA GLY A 52 -9.25 8.07 9.63
C GLY A 52 -8.90 9.37 10.38
N CYS A 53 -8.45 10.38 9.66
CA CYS A 53 -8.11 11.66 10.27
C CYS A 53 -9.34 12.33 10.89
N MET A 54 -9.28 12.56 12.20
CA MET A 54 -10.37 13.20 12.97
C MET A 54 -10.31 14.74 12.91
N SER A 55 -9.41 15.31 12.11
CA SER A 55 -9.21 16.77 12.04
C SER A 55 -8.99 17.45 13.41
N CYS A 56 -8.40 16.74 14.35
CA CYS A 56 -8.14 17.25 15.71
C CYS A 56 -7.04 18.30 15.78
N MET A 57 -6.31 18.51 14.70
CA MET A 57 -5.20 19.48 14.53
C MET A 57 -4.03 19.30 15.52
N ALA A 58 -3.97 18.21 16.29
CA ALA A 58 -2.92 17.99 17.28
C ALA A 58 -1.51 17.88 16.67
N CYS A 59 -1.39 17.44 15.42
CA CYS A 59 -0.12 17.42 14.67
C CYS A 59 0.30 18.81 14.16
N LYS A 60 -0.55 19.83 14.27
CA LYS A 60 -0.33 21.21 13.78
C LYS A 60 -0.12 22.23 14.89
N LEU A 61 -0.11 21.80 16.17
CA LEU A 61 0.12 22.71 17.30
C LEU A 61 1.51 23.34 17.19
N LYS A 62 1.58 24.70 17.33
CA LYS A 62 2.82 25.49 17.14
C LYS A 62 3.96 25.04 18.05
N ASP A 63 3.63 24.71 19.30
CA ASP A 63 4.59 24.27 20.33
C ASP A 63 4.96 22.79 20.25
N ARG A 64 4.21 22.00 19.48
CA ARG A 64 4.31 20.54 19.41
C ARG A 64 4.00 20.00 18.03
N ALA A 65 4.34 20.72 16.97
CA ALA A 65 4.18 20.22 15.60
C ALA A 65 4.83 18.85 15.43
N SER A 66 4.20 17.99 14.67
CA SER A 66 4.69 16.61 14.46
C SER A 66 4.36 16.13 13.07
N ASN A 67 5.33 15.52 12.41
CA ASN A 67 5.14 14.84 11.14
C ASN A 67 4.55 13.41 11.30
N VAL A 68 4.18 13.03 12.53
CA VAL A 68 3.46 11.79 12.84
C VAL A 68 2.13 12.14 13.51
N CYS A 69 1.07 11.42 13.14
CA CYS A 69 -0.25 11.66 13.72
C CYS A 69 -0.26 11.41 15.23
N ARG A 70 -0.79 12.38 15.99
CA ARG A 70 -0.84 12.32 17.47
C ARG A 70 -2.11 11.69 18.04
N PHE A 71 -3.11 11.41 17.21
CA PHE A 71 -4.30 10.67 17.65
C PHE A 71 -3.91 9.24 18.01
N ARG A 72 -4.31 8.76 19.20
CA ARG A 72 -3.88 7.48 19.75
C ARG A 72 -4.94 6.39 19.53
N ASP A 73 -4.57 5.35 18.80
CA ASP A 73 -5.32 4.12 18.55
C ASP A 73 -4.36 3.01 18.08
N ALA A 74 -4.89 1.89 17.58
CA ALA A 74 -4.07 0.76 17.12
C ALA A 74 -3.14 1.11 15.95
N LEU A 75 -3.41 2.18 15.20
CA LEU A 75 -2.55 2.64 14.09
C LEU A 75 -1.33 3.44 14.57
N SER A 76 -1.38 4.05 15.75
CA SER A 76 -0.34 4.98 16.22
C SER A 76 1.07 4.38 16.23
N PRO A 77 1.33 3.20 16.81
CA PRO A 77 2.68 2.63 16.82
C PRO A 77 3.18 2.31 15.41
N ILE A 78 2.29 1.95 14.49
CA ILE A 78 2.65 1.65 13.09
C ILE A 78 3.10 2.93 12.37
N LEU A 79 2.41 4.05 12.57
CA LEU A 79 2.82 5.36 12.02
C LEU A 79 4.17 5.83 12.59
N GLU A 80 4.44 5.54 13.86
CA GLU A 80 5.74 5.81 14.47
C GLU A 80 6.83 4.93 13.85
N GLU A 81 6.58 3.64 13.61
CA GLU A 81 7.53 2.77 12.90
C GLU A 81 7.77 3.21 11.45
N ILE A 82 6.72 3.60 10.71
CA ILE A 82 6.86 4.12 9.34
C ILE A 82 7.74 5.38 9.32
N SER A 83 7.66 6.23 10.34
CA SER A 83 8.47 7.44 10.41
C SER A 83 10.00 7.17 10.50
N GLN A 84 10.39 5.93 10.80
CA GLN A 84 11.77 5.47 10.91
C GLN A 84 12.15 4.43 9.85
N ALA A 85 11.20 4.04 8.99
CA ALA A 85 11.41 2.99 8.00
C ALA A 85 12.36 3.42 6.87
N ASP A 86 12.94 2.44 6.19
CA ASP A 86 13.80 2.61 5.03
C ASP A 86 13.08 2.32 3.71
N GLY A 87 11.86 1.77 3.79
CA GLY A 87 11.00 1.52 2.64
C GLY A 87 9.55 1.34 3.06
N LEU A 88 8.61 1.77 2.20
CA LEU A 88 7.18 1.67 2.45
C LEU A 88 6.46 1.02 1.26
N VAL A 89 5.63 0.01 1.54
CA VAL A 89 4.82 -0.67 0.53
C VAL A 89 3.35 -0.58 0.91
N LEU A 90 2.53 -0.11 -0.01
CA LEU A 90 1.10 0.05 0.20
C LEU A 90 0.34 -0.84 -0.79
N GLY A 91 -0.41 -1.83 -0.30
CA GLY A 91 -1.20 -2.72 -1.12
C GLY A 91 -2.70 -2.58 -0.88
N SER A 92 -3.49 -2.42 -1.95
CA SER A 92 -4.95 -2.35 -1.85
C SER A 92 -5.63 -2.97 -3.07
N PRO A 93 -6.75 -3.69 -2.91
CA PRO A 93 -7.63 -3.92 -4.03
C PRO A 93 -8.34 -2.62 -4.41
N SER A 94 -8.70 -2.50 -5.69
CA SER A 94 -9.52 -1.39 -6.20
C SER A 94 -11.00 -1.66 -5.93
N TYR A 95 -11.65 -0.77 -5.19
CA TYR A 95 -13.08 -0.76 -4.91
C TYR A 95 -13.70 0.53 -5.46
N TYR A 96 -14.58 0.39 -6.46
CA TYR A 96 -15.20 1.53 -7.16
C TYR A 96 -14.18 2.52 -7.76
N GLY A 97 -13.03 2.01 -8.20
CA GLY A 97 -11.96 2.84 -8.78
C GLY A 97 -11.05 3.53 -7.75
N GLU A 98 -11.21 3.23 -6.46
CA GLU A 98 -10.42 3.78 -5.34
C GLU A 98 -9.83 2.66 -4.49
N VAL A 99 -8.92 3.01 -3.60
CA VAL A 99 -8.43 2.09 -2.55
C VAL A 99 -9.55 1.74 -1.55
N THR A 100 -9.35 0.71 -0.75
CA THR A 100 -10.32 0.37 0.31
C THR A 100 -10.49 1.50 1.33
N GLY A 101 -11.65 1.54 2.00
CA GLY A 101 -11.91 2.53 3.05
C GLY A 101 -10.86 2.52 4.16
N GLN A 102 -10.36 1.34 4.54
CA GLN A 102 -9.27 1.21 5.51
C GLN A 102 -7.97 1.81 4.98
N MET A 103 -7.58 1.51 3.75
CA MET A 103 -6.39 2.13 3.15
C MET A 103 -6.55 3.65 3.07
N ARG A 104 -7.73 4.16 2.71
CA ARG A 104 -8.00 5.59 2.68
C ARG A 104 -7.84 6.24 4.05
N ALA A 105 -8.46 5.66 5.07
CA ALA A 105 -8.35 6.13 6.46
C ALA A 105 -6.89 6.12 6.97
N PHE A 106 -6.12 5.09 6.61
CA PHE A 106 -4.68 5.03 6.89
C PHE A 106 -3.92 6.16 6.20
N LEU A 107 -4.12 6.36 4.90
CA LEU A 107 -3.42 7.37 4.11
C LEU A 107 -3.68 8.79 4.62
N GLU A 108 -4.91 9.10 5.06
CA GLU A 108 -5.22 10.38 5.70
C GLU A 108 -4.39 10.60 6.97
N ARG A 109 -4.23 9.57 7.78
CA ARG A 109 -3.45 9.62 9.03
C ARG A 109 -1.94 9.67 8.77
N LEU A 110 -1.48 9.05 7.70
CA LEU A 110 -0.08 9.07 7.29
C LEU A 110 0.31 10.45 6.75
N SER A 111 -0.43 10.99 5.78
CA SER A 111 0.00 12.14 4.98
C SER A 111 -0.42 13.50 5.57
N PHE A 112 -1.54 13.60 6.28
CA PHE A 112 -1.98 14.89 6.81
C PHE A 112 -0.96 15.56 7.75
N PRO A 113 -0.23 14.86 8.63
CA PRO A 113 0.83 15.46 9.42
C PRO A 113 1.96 16.08 8.59
N TRP A 114 2.23 15.57 7.40
CA TRP A 114 3.30 16.03 6.53
C TRP A 114 3.02 17.39 5.86
N LEU A 115 1.74 17.74 5.70
CA LEU A 115 1.32 19.01 5.10
C LEU A 115 1.56 20.18 6.06
N SER A 116 2.30 21.19 5.63
CA SER A 116 2.41 22.49 6.30
C SER A 116 1.27 23.41 5.83
N TYR A 117 0.58 24.06 6.77
CA TYR A 117 -0.40 25.11 6.45
C TYR A 117 0.21 26.51 6.35
N ASN A 118 1.51 26.63 6.60
CA ASN A 118 2.19 27.93 6.44
C ASN A 118 2.53 28.23 4.97
N ASP A 119 2.93 27.20 4.23
CA ASP A 119 3.47 27.30 2.86
C ASP A 119 3.00 26.19 1.93
N TYR A 120 2.12 25.29 2.41
CA TYR A 120 1.64 24.11 1.69
C TYR A 120 2.75 23.15 1.24
N SER A 121 3.92 23.20 1.85
CA SER A 121 4.94 22.18 1.68
C SER A 121 4.49 20.84 2.29
N MET A 122 5.07 19.75 1.79
CA MET A 122 4.83 18.41 2.33
C MET A 122 6.17 17.76 2.63
N THR A 123 6.38 17.40 3.90
CA THR A 123 7.66 16.86 4.37
C THR A 123 7.42 15.61 5.22
N ALA A 124 7.77 14.45 4.68
CA ALA A 124 7.80 13.21 5.44
C ALA A 124 8.92 13.23 6.49
N PRO A 125 8.77 12.50 7.61
CA PRO A 125 9.79 12.44 8.67
C PRO A 125 11.14 11.93 8.19
N LYS A 126 11.13 10.98 7.27
CA LYS A 126 12.30 10.37 6.65
C LYS A 126 12.04 10.10 5.17
N GLN A 127 13.02 10.32 4.32
CA GLN A 127 12.95 9.96 2.90
C GLN A 127 13.12 8.44 2.74
N MET A 128 12.27 7.83 1.95
CA MET A 128 12.31 6.41 1.65
C MET A 128 11.63 6.10 0.32
N PRO A 129 12.04 5.05 -0.41
CA PRO A 129 11.32 4.56 -1.58
C PRO A 129 9.93 4.04 -1.21
N VAL A 130 8.97 4.20 -2.14
CA VAL A 130 7.59 3.71 -1.97
C VAL A 130 7.18 2.84 -3.15
N VAL A 131 6.55 1.70 -2.86
CA VAL A 131 5.89 0.84 -3.84
C VAL A 131 4.39 0.80 -3.56
N LEU A 132 3.58 1.04 -4.60
CA LEU A 132 2.13 0.94 -4.58
C LEU A 132 1.70 -0.32 -5.34
N ILE A 133 1.00 -1.22 -4.68
CA ILE A 133 0.45 -2.45 -5.27
C ILE A 133 -1.07 -2.34 -5.33
N GLU A 134 -1.63 -2.41 -6.54
CA GLU A 134 -3.07 -2.37 -6.77
C GLU A 134 -3.53 -3.64 -7.48
N THR A 135 -4.63 -4.24 -7.03
CA THR A 135 -5.23 -5.40 -7.69
C THR A 135 -6.69 -5.11 -8.02
N MET A 136 -7.13 -5.45 -9.21
CA MET A 136 -8.49 -5.11 -9.64
C MET A 136 -9.15 -6.17 -10.51
N ASN A 137 -10.48 -6.14 -10.49
CA ASN A 137 -11.32 -6.96 -11.36
C ASN A 137 -11.33 -6.46 -12.82
N GLY A 138 -11.11 -5.16 -13.04
CA GLY A 138 -11.11 -4.53 -14.36
C GLY A 138 -9.93 -4.98 -15.21
N THR A 139 -10.12 -4.90 -16.53
CA THR A 139 -9.02 -5.06 -17.51
C THR A 139 -8.30 -3.73 -17.73
N PRO A 140 -7.09 -3.73 -18.32
CA PRO A 140 -6.37 -2.48 -18.63
C PRO A 140 -7.21 -1.49 -19.45
N GLU A 141 -7.97 -2.00 -20.43
CA GLU A 141 -8.78 -1.19 -21.36
C GLU A 141 -9.99 -0.53 -20.66
N ARG A 142 -10.47 -1.14 -19.58
CA ARG A 142 -11.59 -0.66 -18.77
C ARG A 142 -11.13 -0.07 -17.44
N ASN A 143 -9.84 0.19 -17.31
CA ASN A 143 -9.30 0.75 -16.09
C ASN A 143 -9.69 2.22 -15.94
N ASN A 144 -10.75 2.46 -15.19
CA ASN A 144 -11.12 3.78 -14.68
C ASN A 144 -10.66 3.98 -13.23
N SER A 145 -9.78 3.09 -12.75
CA SER A 145 -9.27 3.19 -11.39
C SER A 145 -8.38 4.42 -11.26
N ASN A 146 -8.73 5.26 -10.32
CA ASN A 146 -7.86 6.31 -9.83
C ASN A 146 -7.13 5.86 -8.55
N GLY A 147 -7.39 4.66 -8.10
CA GLY A 147 -6.80 3.93 -6.98
C GLY A 147 -6.07 4.80 -5.96
N TYR A 148 -4.78 4.87 -6.12
CA TYR A 148 -3.94 5.76 -5.32
C TYR A 148 -3.88 7.20 -5.80
N GLY A 149 -4.57 7.58 -6.91
CA GLY A 149 -4.36 8.85 -7.60
C GLY A 149 -4.41 10.09 -6.71
N SER A 150 -5.39 10.20 -5.84
CA SER A 150 -5.50 11.34 -4.92
C SER A 150 -4.43 11.33 -3.81
N MET A 151 -3.93 10.14 -3.43
CA MET A 151 -2.94 10.00 -2.36
C MET A 151 -1.52 9.89 -2.89
N GLU A 152 -1.35 9.40 -4.12
CA GLU A 152 -0.07 9.40 -4.83
C GLU A 152 0.52 10.81 -4.94
N PHE A 153 -0.35 11.81 -5.13
CA PHE A 153 0.06 13.20 -5.09
C PHE A 153 0.75 13.57 -3.76
N CYS A 154 0.19 13.17 -2.62
CA CYS A 154 0.80 13.42 -1.31
C CYS A 154 2.13 12.68 -1.16
N ILE A 155 2.17 11.41 -1.58
CA ILE A 155 3.38 10.59 -1.54
C ILE A 155 4.45 11.18 -2.44
N THR A 156 4.13 11.53 -3.68
CA THR A 156 5.06 12.11 -4.65
C THR A 156 5.67 13.42 -4.13
N ARG A 157 4.87 14.28 -3.52
CA ARG A 157 5.36 15.53 -2.94
C ARG A 157 6.21 15.38 -1.69
N SER A 158 6.05 14.27 -0.96
CA SER A 158 6.70 14.05 0.34
C SER A 158 7.88 13.10 0.26
N LEU A 159 7.81 12.07 -0.59
CA LEU A 159 8.74 10.94 -0.66
C LEU A 159 9.29 10.69 -2.08
N GLY A 160 8.85 11.47 -3.08
CA GLY A 160 9.19 11.23 -4.49
C GLY A 160 8.24 10.27 -5.21
N GLN A 161 8.52 10.02 -6.50
CA GLN A 161 7.65 9.22 -7.35
C GLN A 161 7.63 7.75 -6.91
N PRO A 162 6.49 7.18 -6.51
CA PRO A 162 6.40 5.77 -6.15
C PRO A 162 6.46 4.87 -7.39
N GLN A 163 6.96 3.64 -7.22
CA GLN A 163 6.79 2.59 -8.20
C GLN A 163 5.37 2.01 -8.08
N ARG A 164 4.63 1.92 -9.19
CA ARG A 164 3.30 1.29 -9.23
C ARG A 164 3.35 -0.10 -9.86
N LEU A 165 2.72 -1.06 -9.19
CA LEU A 165 2.46 -2.41 -9.69
C LEU A 165 0.95 -2.64 -9.69
N VAL A 166 0.40 -3.00 -10.85
CA VAL A 166 -1.04 -3.21 -11.00
C VAL A 166 -1.31 -4.58 -11.58
N ALA A 167 -2.07 -5.41 -10.86
CA ALA A 167 -2.58 -6.66 -11.37
C ALA A 167 -4.04 -6.50 -11.81
N TYR A 168 -4.26 -6.66 -13.10
CA TYR A 168 -5.57 -6.52 -13.73
C TYR A 168 -6.33 -7.85 -13.81
N ASN A 169 -7.64 -7.74 -14.02
CA ASN A 169 -8.54 -8.86 -14.29
C ASN A 169 -8.39 -10.03 -13.31
N THR A 170 -8.08 -9.72 -12.06
CA THR A 170 -7.80 -10.72 -11.02
C THR A 170 -9.06 -11.48 -10.61
N TYR A 171 -8.89 -12.72 -10.12
CA TYR A 171 -10.01 -13.51 -9.60
C TYR A 171 -10.68 -12.85 -8.40
N GLN A 172 -12.02 -12.84 -8.42
CA GLN A 172 -12.85 -12.33 -7.32
C GLN A 172 -13.09 -13.39 -6.25
N VAL A 173 -13.34 -14.62 -6.69
CA VAL A 173 -13.72 -15.77 -5.86
C VAL A 173 -13.01 -17.03 -6.37
N LYS A 174 -13.01 -18.09 -5.58
CA LYS A 174 -12.42 -19.39 -5.97
C LYS A 174 -13.37 -20.24 -6.82
N ASP A 175 -14.67 -20.06 -6.63
CA ASP A 175 -15.74 -20.84 -7.26
C ASP A 175 -16.81 -19.87 -7.72
N TYR A 176 -16.88 -19.63 -9.03
CA TYR A 176 -17.79 -18.64 -9.64
C TYR A 176 -19.25 -19.13 -9.68
N ASP A 177 -19.49 -20.44 -9.71
CA ASP A 177 -20.85 -21.00 -9.75
C ASP A 177 -21.64 -20.73 -8.47
N ARG A 178 -20.98 -20.38 -7.38
CA ARG A 178 -21.61 -20.08 -6.11
C ARG A 178 -22.11 -18.64 -5.97
N TYR A 179 -21.84 -17.78 -6.94
CA TYR A 179 -22.10 -16.36 -6.82
C TYR A 179 -22.80 -15.82 -8.08
N GLU A 180 -23.63 -14.82 -7.91
CA GLU A 180 -24.24 -14.08 -9.02
C GLU A 180 -23.23 -13.14 -9.67
N LEU A 181 -22.40 -13.66 -10.56
CA LEU A 181 -21.30 -12.96 -11.22
C LEU A 181 -21.40 -13.01 -12.75
N ALA A 182 -22.61 -13.11 -13.31
CA ALA A 182 -22.85 -13.24 -14.75
C ALA A 182 -22.25 -12.10 -15.62
N GLY A 183 -21.93 -10.95 -15.01
CA GLY A 183 -21.25 -9.85 -15.68
C GLY A 183 -19.75 -10.10 -15.94
N PHE A 184 -19.20 -11.22 -15.44
CA PHE A 184 -17.78 -11.58 -15.59
C PHE A 184 -17.65 -12.94 -16.26
N SER A 185 -16.76 -13.06 -17.24
CA SER A 185 -16.39 -14.34 -17.82
C SER A 185 -15.28 -14.98 -16.96
N GLU A 186 -15.57 -16.08 -16.27
CA GLU A 186 -14.56 -16.85 -15.54
C GLU A 186 -13.49 -17.38 -16.50
N GLU A 187 -13.88 -17.84 -17.69
CA GLU A 187 -12.96 -18.33 -18.70
C GLU A 187 -11.96 -17.24 -19.12
N ALA A 188 -12.43 -16.02 -19.41
CA ALA A 188 -11.55 -14.90 -19.74
C ALA A 188 -10.62 -14.55 -18.59
N LYS A 189 -11.09 -14.63 -17.33
CA LYS A 189 -10.25 -14.41 -16.14
C LYS A 189 -9.19 -15.50 -15.98
N ARG A 190 -9.53 -16.76 -16.26
CA ARG A 190 -8.60 -17.88 -16.19
C ARG A 190 -7.50 -17.70 -17.24
N GLN A 191 -7.86 -17.44 -18.51
CA GLN A 191 -6.90 -17.19 -19.58
C GLN A 191 -5.98 -16.01 -19.27
N TRP A 192 -6.53 -14.91 -18.73
CA TRP A 192 -5.73 -13.77 -18.30
C TRP A 192 -4.75 -14.15 -17.18
N ARG A 193 -5.24 -14.86 -16.17
CA ARG A 193 -4.44 -15.31 -15.04
C ARG A 193 -3.28 -16.22 -15.47
N ASP A 194 -3.56 -17.17 -16.36
CA ASP A 194 -2.57 -18.15 -16.84
C ASP A 194 -1.42 -17.47 -17.60
N THR A 195 -1.67 -16.28 -18.16
CA THR A 195 -0.70 -15.52 -18.94
C THR A 195 -0.01 -14.39 -18.16
N HIS A 196 -0.64 -13.80 -17.14
CA HIS A 196 -0.15 -12.56 -16.50
C HIS A 196 0.16 -12.70 -15.02
N TRP A 197 -0.52 -13.64 -14.30
CA TRP A 197 -0.42 -13.66 -12.85
C TRP A 197 0.99 -13.95 -12.31
N GLU A 198 1.69 -14.89 -12.92
CA GLU A 198 3.06 -15.21 -12.51
C GLU A 198 4.03 -14.07 -12.84
N GLU A 199 3.80 -13.35 -13.93
CA GLU A 199 4.56 -12.14 -14.28
C GLU A 199 4.29 -11.01 -13.25
N ASP A 200 3.03 -10.80 -12.83
CA ASP A 200 2.69 -9.81 -11.82
C ASP A 200 3.33 -10.14 -10.46
N LEU A 201 3.36 -11.42 -10.09
CA LEU A 201 4.05 -11.89 -8.89
C LEU A 201 5.57 -11.71 -9.01
N GLN A 202 6.14 -11.96 -10.17
CA GLN A 202 7.57 -11.76 -10.41
C GLN A 202 7.96 -10.29 -10.34
N LYS A 203 7.16 -9.39 -10.91
CA LYS A 203 7.35 -7.93 -10.78
C LYS A 203 7.32 -7.48 -9.31
N ALA A 204 6.43 -8.07 -8.49
CA ALA A 204 6.38 -7.77 -7.07
C ALA A 204 7.65 -8.26 -6.34
N PHE A 205 8.13 -9.45 -6.65
CA PHE A 205 9.38 -9.99 -6.12
C PHE A 205 10.59 -9.10 -6.48
N GLU A 206 10.72 -8.72 -7.75
CA GLU A 206 11.81 -7.86 -8.23
C GLU A 206 11.78 -6.47 -7.60
N ALA A 207 10.58 -5.91 -7.40
CA ALA A 207 10.45 -4.64 -6.68
C ALA A 207 10.90 -4.75 -5.23
N GLY A 208 10.63 -5.89 -4.57
CA GLY A 208 11.13 -6.17 -3.22
C GLY A 208 12.66 -6.26 -3.17
N LEU A 209 13.24 -7.04 -4.08
CA LEU A 209 14.69 -7.17 -4.21
C LEU A 209 15.36 -5.81 -4.45
N LYS A 210 14.79 -5.02 -5.37
CA LYS A 210 15.30 -3.68 -5.68
C LYS A 210 15.24 -2.74 -4.47
N MET A 211 14.08 -2.65 -3.77
CA MET A 211 13.94 -1.80 -2.58
C MET A 211 14.92 -2.17 -1.48
N ALA A 212 15.21 -3.45 -1.32
CA ALA A 212 16.18 -3.93 -0.34
C ALA A 212 17.62 -3.49 -0.66
N ALA A 213 17.96 -3.39 -1.96
CA ALA A 213 19.30 -3.00 -2.43
C ALA A 213 19.54 -1.47 -2.45
N GLU A 214 18.50 -0.64 -2.50
CA GLU A 214 18.59 0.83 -2.44
C GLU A 214 18.94 1.33 -1.05
#